data_dbca88849c57e85ad9c4076cfeadc684
#
_entry.id   dbca88849c57e85ad9c4076cfeadc684
#
_cell.length_a   1.000
_cell.length_b   1.000
_cell.length_c   1.000
_cell.angle_alpha   90.00
_cell.angle_beta   90.00
_cell.angle_gamma   90.00
#
_symmetry.space_group_name_H-M   'P 1'
#
loop_
_entity.id
_entity.type
_entity.pdbx_description
1 polymer ?
#
loop_
_entity_poly.entity_id
_entity_poly.type
_entity_poly.pdbx_seq_one_letter_code
_entity_poly.pdbx_strand_id
1 'polypeptide(L)'
;TSSTIYYAVLLTNLKIVERHQHQFAVGYVPDGLDATVYYGSLDYRFENDTDYPIKLVSESYQKGGATYLTVTIYGTKLDDLAVKMTNNVYNWVSYETVYQVDASVPAGTVKEGQNGYTGRNADTYRNLYDGDGNLVSSTLETTNKYKVRERILLVNPADANQYGLNADGTPYTPPAATPTPAATPTPSASTAPA
;
A
#
# COMPACT_ATOMS: atom_id res chain seq x y z
N THR A 1 -7.79 13.88 -3.87
CA THR A 1 -9.04 14.54 -4.32
C THR A 1 -9.99 13.53 -4.96
N SER A 2 -9.58 12.78 -6.00
CA SER A 2 -10.44 11.79 -6.67
C SER A 2 -11.01 10.75 -5.72
N SER A 3 -10.20 10.17 -4.82
CA SER A 3 -10.67 9.23 -3.80
C SER A 3 -11.71 9.85 -2.85
N THR A 4 -11.54 11.13 -2.47
CA THR A 4 -12.50 11.82 -1.60
C THR A 4 -13.84 12.01 -2.27
N ILE A 5 -13.84 12.40 -3.57
CA ILE A 5 -15.06 12.54 -4.36
C ILE A 5 -15.72 11.16 -4.56
N TYR A 6 -14.92 10.15 -4.93
CA TYR A 6 -15.43 8.78 -5.11
C TYR A 6 -16.10 8.28 -3.84
N TYR A 7 -15.46 8.42 -2.67
CA TYR A 7 -16.04 7.99 -1.41
C TYR A 7 -17.32 8.75 -1.07
N ALA A 8 -17.36 10.07 -1.32
CA ALA A 8 -18.57 10.86 -1.12
C ALA A 8 -19.74 10.38 -2.03
N VAL A 9 -19.45 10.05 -3.30
CA VAL A 9 -20.45 9.53 -4.25
C VAL A 9 -20.94 8.15 -3.81
N LEU A 10 -20.09 7.26 -3.30
CA LEU A 10 -20.49 5.96 -2.77
C LEU A 10 -21.52 6.04 -1.63
N LEU A 11 -21.54 7.15 -0.89
CA LEU A 11 -22.51 7.38 0.20
C LEU A 11 -23.86 7.96 -0.30
N THR A 12 -24.03 8.10 -1.62
CA THR A 12 -25.23 8.61 -2.26
C THR A 12 -25.87 7.54 -3.17
N ASN A 13 -26.97 7.88 -3.82
CA ASN A 13 -27.62 7.05 -4.85
C ASN A 13 -27.08 7.34 -6.26
N LEU A 14 -26.04 8.15 -6.40
CA LEU A 14 -25.47 8.48 -7.70
C LEU A 14 -24.74 7.27 -8.31
N LYS A 15 -24.80 7.18 -9.64
CA LYS A 15 -24.23 6.07 -10.39
C LYS A 15 -22.75 6.29 -10.69
N ILE A 16 -21.89 5.33 -10.34
CA ILE A 16 -20.50 5.31 -10.77
C ILE A 16 -20.43 4.87 -12.22
N VAL A 17 -19.84 5.69 -13.09
CA VAL A 17 -19.68 5.41 -14.53
C VAL A 17 -18.28 4.88 -14.83
N GLU A 18 -17.26 5.48 -14.23
CA GLU A 18 -15.87 5.09 -14.42
C GLU A 18 -15.07 5.31 -13.14
N ARG A 19 -14.29 4.32 -12.77
CA ARG A 19 -13.39 4.39 -11.61
C ARG A 19 -12.18 3.51 -11.83
N HIS A 20 -11.01 4.02 -11.54
CA HIS A 20 -9.75 3.28 -11.51
C HIS A 20 -9.16 3.29 -10.11
N GLN A 21 -8.75 2.12 -9.60
CA GLN A 21 -8.03 2.01 -8.35
C GLN A 21 -6.57 2.45 -8.53
N HIS A 22 -5.89 2.82 -7.44
CA HIS A 22 -4.44 2.94 -7.47
C HIS A 22 -3.78 1.59 -7.70
N GLN A 23 -2.62 1.58 -8.34
CA GLN A 23 -1.84 0.36 -8.55
C GLN A 23 -1.34 -0.25 -7.25
N PHE A 24 -0.97 0.61 -6.29
CA PHE A 24 -0.53 0.26 -4.95
C PHE A 24 -1.51 0.83 -3.93
N ALA A 25 -1.71 0.10 -2.84
CA ALA A 25 -2.61 0.56 -1.78
C ALA A 25 -2.12 1.88 -1.16
N VAL A 26 -3.05 2.81 -0.98
CA VAL A 26 -2.79 4.13 -0.38
C VAL A 26 -3.18 4.14 1.09
N GLY A 27 -2.52 4.97 1.90
CA GLY A 27 -2.72 4.99 3.35
C GLY A 27 -3.75 6.02 3.85
N TYR A 28 -4.39 6.78 2.96
CA TYR A 28 -5.27 7.89 3.34
C TYR A 28 -6.77 7.61 3.19
N VAL A 29 -7.13 6.46 2.63
CA VAL A 29 -8.50 5.90 2.59
C VAL A 29 -8.44 4.40 2.85
N PRO A 30 -9.51 3.75 3.32
CA PRO A 30 -9.59 2.30 3.39
C PRO A 30 -9.42 1.65 2.00
N ASP A 31 -8.82 0.46 1.98
CA ASP A 31 -8.60 -0.28 0.74
C ASP A 31 -9.91 -0.50 -0.04
N GLY A 32 -9.87 -0.26 -1.34
CA GLY A 32 -11.00 -0.35 -2.25
C GLY A 32 -11.90 0.89 -2.32
N LEU A 33 -11.67 1.88 -1.44
CA LEU A 33 -12.41 3.15 -1.44
C LEU A 33 -11.60 4.30 -2.06
N ASP A 34 -10.54 3.98 -2.79
CA ASP A 34 -9.71 4.92 -3.53
C ASP A 34 -10.14 5.04 -5.00
N ALA A 35 -9.84 6.19 -5.58
CA ALA A 35 -9.92 6.41 -7.02
C ALA A 35 -8.71 7.22 -7.48
N THR A 36 -8.13 6.84 -8.62
CA THR A 36 -7.03 7.56 -9.26
C THR A 36 -7.45 8.12 -10.60
N VAL A 37 -6.86 9.25 -10.96
CA VAL A 37 -6.99 9.87 -12.27
C VAL A 37 -5.62 10.16 -12.83
N TYR A 38 -5.48 10.02 -14.15
CA TYR A 38 -4.27 10.37 -14.87
C TYR A 38 -4.66 11.01 -16.20
N TYR A 39 -4.33 12.27 -16.37
CA TYR A 39 -4.75 13.06 -17.52
C TYR A 39 -4.51 12.35 -18.85
N GLY A 40 -5.55 12.26 -19.68
CA GLY A 40 -5.54 11.63 -20.99
C GLY A 40 -5.63 10.09 -20.98
N SER A 41 -5.72 9.42 -19.81
CA SER A 41 -5.68 7.95 -19.74
C SER A 41 -6.63 7.34 -18.70
N LEU A 42 -6.71 7.88 -17.49
CA LEU A 42 -7.57 7.36 -16.43
C LEU A 42 -8.46 8.49 -15.91
N ASP A 43 -9.77 8.25 -15.83
CA ASP A 43 -10.72 9.23 -15.33
C ASP A 43 -11.55 8.65 -14.16
N TYR A 44 -12.20 9.55 -13.43
CA TYR A 44 -13.24 9.20 -12.48
C TYR A 44 -14.51 9.94 -12.88
N ARG A 45 -15.57 9.18 -13.16
CA ARG A 45 -16.83 9.70 -13.68
C ARG A 45 -18.01 9.12 -12.91
N PHE A 46 -18.95 9.96 -12.57
CA PHE A 46 -20.23 9.57 -12.01
C PHE A 46 -21.35 10.33 -12.70
N GLU A 47 -22.54 9.81 -12.61
CA GLU A 47 -23.76 10.34 -13.23
C GLU A 47 -24.81 10.59 -12.16
N ASN A 48 -25.45 11.75 -12.25
CA ASN A 48 -26.71 11.98 -11.56
C ASN A 48 -27.83 11.47 -12.45
N ASP A 49 -28.25 10.24 -12.22
CA ASP A 49 -29.34 9.57 -12.92
C ASP A 49 -30.69 9.74 -12.19
N THR A 50 -30.77 10.67 -11.24
CA THR A 50 -32.01 11.07 -10.56
C THR A 50 -32.69 12.24 -11.28
N ASP A 51 -34.00 12.41 -11.05
CA ASP A 51 -34.77 13.55 -11.60
C ASP A 51 -34.48 14.88 -10.88
N TYR A 52 -33.60 14.91 -9.90
CA TYR A 52 -33.35 16.07 -9.04
C TYR A 52 -31.93 16.59 -9.18
N PRO A 53 -31.71 17.92 -9.12
CA PRO A 53 -30.38 18.48 -9.18
C PRO A 53 -29.59 18.14 -7.93
N ILE A 54 -28.27 18.03 -8.11
CA ILE A 54 -27.29 17.90 -7.02
C ILE A 54 -26.37 19.12 -6.98
N LYS A 55 -25.81 19.41 -5.79
CA LYS A 55 -24.76 20.40 -5.59
C LYS A 55 -23.58 19.75 -4.92
N LEU A 56 -22.40 19.81 -5.57
CA LEU A 56 -21.15 19.36 -5.02
C LEU A 56 -20.38 20.57 -4.48
N VAL A 57 -19.94 20.48 -3.22
CA VAL A 57 -19.14 21.51 -2.54
C VAL A 57 -17.85 20.87 -2.05
N SER A 58 -16.72 21.50 -2.34
CA SER A 58 -15.41 21.08 -1.85
C SER A 58 -14.77 22.20 -1.04
N GLU A 59 -14.26 21.86 0.13
CA GLU A 59 -13.60 22.78 1.05
C GLU A 59 -12.27 22.20 1.50
N SER A 60 -11.22 23.00 1.44
CA SER A 60 -9.91 22.60 1.96
C SER A 60 -9.55 23.42 3.19
N TYR A 61 -8.95 22.77 4.19
CA TYR A 61 -8.51 23.43 5.42
C TYR A 61 -7.22 22.81 5.96
N GLN A 62 -6.52 23.60 6.78
CA GLN A 62 -5.28 23.18 7.44
C GLN A 62 -5.58 22.74 8.88
N LYS A 63 -5.01 21.58 9.29
CA LYS A 63 -5.08 21.10 10.67
C LYS A 63 -3.83 20.29 11.01
N GLY A 64 -3.12 20.69 12.08
CA GLY A 64 -1.93 19.97 12.54
C GLY A 64 -0.80 19.87 11.50
N GLY A 65 -0.64 20.90 10.65
CA GLY A 65 0.38 20.92 9.57
C GLY A 65 0.01 20.11 8.32
N ALA A 66 -1.16 19.49 8.29
CA ALA A 66 -1.67 18.74 7.13
C ALA A 66 -2.84 19.46 6.48
N THR A 67 -2.98 19.30 5.15
CA THR A 67 -4.12 19.80 4.38
C THR A 67 -5.19 18.73 4.28
N TYR A 68 -6.40 19.07 4.64
CA TYR A 68 -7.58 18.22 4.51
C TYR A 68 -8.51 18.74 3.43
N LEU A 69 -9.22 17.83 2.80
CA LEU A 69 -10.28 18.13 1.83
C LEU A 69 -11.58 17.48 2.30
N THR A 70 -12.62 18.28 2.40
CA THR A 70 -14.00 17.81 2.60
C THR A 70 -14.76 17.95 1.29
N VAL A 71 -15.51 16.93 0.93
CA VAL A 71 -16.44 16.96 -0.20
C VAL A 71 -17.83 16.65 0.34
N THR A 72 -18.78 17.55 0.04
CA THR A 72 -20.18 17.41 0.43
C THR A 72 -21.06 17.40 -0.82
N ILE A 73 -21.95 16.43 -0.92
CA ILE A 73 -22.94 16.33 -1.98
C ILE A 73 -24.31 16.60 -1.39
N TYR A 74 -24.96 17.66 -1.85
CA TYR A 74 -26.33 18.02 -1.50
C TYR A 74 -27.27 17.58 -2.62
N GLY A 75 -28.39 17.01 -2.25
CA GLY A 75 -29.42 16.56 -3.19
C GLY A 75 -30.75 16.29 -2.49
N THR A 76 -31.75 15.91 -3.25
CA THR A 76 -33.03 15.47 -2.70
C THR A 76 -32.89 14.07 -2.13
N LYS A 77 -33.34 13.87 -0.89
CA LYS A 77 -33.38 12.55 -0.27
C LYS A 77 -34.50 11.75 -0.93
N LEU A 78 -34.16 10.62 -1.56
CA LEU A 78 -35.11 9.79 -2.32
C LEU A 78 -35.70 8.65 -1.49
N ASP A 79 -35.02 8.26 -0.41
CA ASP A 79 -35.43 7.20 0.52
C ASP A 79 -34.94 7.51 1.94
N ASP A 80 -35.33 6.68 2.92
CA ASP A 80 -34.91 6.81 4.31
C ASP A 80 -33.72 5.89 4.67
N LEU A 81 -32.97 5.45 3.67
CA LEU A 81 -31.82 4.59 3.88
C LEU A 81 -30.56 5.40 4.17
N ALA A 82 -29.71 4.84 5.03
CA ALA A 82 -28.35 5.32 5.27
C ALA A 82 -27.35 4.37 4.64
N VAL A 83 -26.35 4.91 3.93
CA VAL A 83 -25.31 4.12 3.28
C VAL A 83 -24.06 4.06 4.18
N LYS A 84 -23.51 2.86 4.35
CA LYS A 84 -22.19 2.66 4.95
C LYS A 84 -21.34 1.74 4.06
N MET A 85 -20.11 2.16 3.81
CA MET A 85 -19.14 1.32 3.10
C MET A 85 -18.35 0.49 4.09
N THR A 86 -18.13 -0.80 3.75
CA THR A 86 -17.20 -1.70 4.44
C THR A 86 -16.28 -2.35 3.44
N ASN A 87 -15.14 -2.87 3.89
CA ASN A 87 -14.24 -3.64 3.07
C ASN A 87 -13.79 -4.92 3.78
N ASN A 88 -13.45 -5.94 3.00
CA ASN A 88 -12.74 -7.14 3.42
C ASN A 88 -11.41 -7.21 2.68
N VAL A 89 -10.30 -7.26 3.42
CA VAL A 89 -8.94 -7.25 2.87
C VAL A 89 -8.30 -8.62 3.06
N TYR A 90 -7.77 -9.18 1.98
CA TYR A 90 -7.25 -10.54 1.96
C TYR A 90 -6.10 -10.71 0.94
N ASN A 91 -5.50 -11.92 0.86
CA ASN A 91 -4.39 -12.24 -0.04
C ASN A 91 -3.20 -11.28 0.10
N TRP A 92 -2.75 -11.10 1.33
CA TRP A 92 -1.60 -10.26 1.65
C TRP A 92 -0.30 -10.85 1.10
N VAL A 93 0.48 -10.04 0.38
CA VAL A 93 1.80 -10.37 -0.15
C VAL A 93 2.78 -9.32 0.32
N SER A 94 3.68 -9.70 1.24
CA SER A 94 4.73 -8.80 1.73
C SER A 94 5.68 -8.42 0.61
N TYR A 95 6.21 -7.20 0.65
CA TYR A 95 7.29 -6.80 -0.25
C TYR A 95 8.64 -7.29 0.26
N GLU A 96 9.56 -7.47 -0.66
CA GLU A 96 10.96 -7.75 -0.38
C GLU A 96 11.77 -6.44 -0.34
N THR A 97 12.83 -6.42 0.46
CA THR A 97 13.81 -5.34 0.44
C THR A 97 15.01 -5.80 -0.36
N VAL A 98 15.36 -5.04 -1.40
CA VAL A 98 16.53 -5.26 -2.23
C VAL A 98 17.49 -4.09 -2.08
N TYR A 99 18.80 -4.38 -2.22
CA TYR A 99 19.83 -3.37 -2.16
C TYR A 99 20.36 -3.10 -3.56
N GLN A 100 20.64 -1.84 -3.85
CA GLN A 100 21.27 -1.40 -5.10
C GLN A 100 22.45 -0.48 -4.81
N VAL A 101 23.49 -0.60 -5.60
CA VAL A 101 24.69 0.23 -5.45
C VAL A 101 24.48 1.59 -6.09
N ASP A 102 24.79 2.65 -5.34
CA ASP A 102 24.75 4.03 -5.80
C ASP A 102 25.92 4.82 -5.19
N ALA A 103 26.84 5.26 -6.04
CA ALA A 103 28.04 6.02 -5.63
C ALA A 103 27.73 7.40 -5.03
N SER A 104 26.52 7.93 -5.22
CA SER A 104 26.09 9.20 -4.62
C SER A 104 25.74 9.07 -3.14
N VAL A 105 25.54 7.85 -2.64
CA VAL A 105 25.26 7.58 -1.22
C VAL A 105 26.56 7.63 -0.44
N PRO A 106 26.68 8.40 0.66
CA PRO A 106 27.87 8.43 1.48
C PRO A 106 28.19 7.05 2.09
N ALA A 107 29.47 6.67 2.13
CA ALA A 107 29.90 5.43 2.76
C ALA A 107 29.43 5.35 4.23
N GLY A 108 29.05 4.16 4.68
CA GLY A 108 28.48 3.91 6.02
C GLY A 108 27.03 4.36 6.18
N THR A 109 26.34 4.78 5.10
CA THR A 109 24.93 5.17 5.15
C THR A 109 24.08 4.35 4.16
N VAL A 110 22.77 4.31 4.41
CA VAL A 110 21.78 3.69 3.53
C VAL A 110 20.72 4.73 3.21
N LYS A 111 20.35 4.85 1.94
CA LYS A 111 19.32 5.78 1.47
C LYS A 111 18.15 5.00 0.87
N GLU A 112 16.93 5.43 1.16
CA GLU A 112 15.75 4.85 0.50
C GLU A 112 15.67 5.35 -0.95
N GLY A 113 15.73 4.43 -1.91
CA GLY A 113 15.59 4.68 -3.34
C GLY A 113 14.15 4.50 -3.82
N GLN A 114 13.44 3.51 -3.21
CA GLN A 114 12.05 3.22 -3.52
C GLN A 114 11.32 2.65 -2.31
N ASN A 115 10.14 3.16 -2.03
CA ASN A 115 9.26 2.61 -0.99
C ASN A 115 8.68 1.26 -1.42
N GLY A 116 8.67 0.29 -0.50
CA GLY A 116 7.97 -0.97 -0.68
C GLY A 116 6.46 -0.80 -0.48
N TYR A 117 5.68 -1.61 -1.20
CA TYR A 117 4.23 -1.71 -1.00
C TYR A 117 3.82 -3.17 -0.87
N THR A 118 3.11 -3.49 0.20
CA THR A 118 2.49 -4.80 0.39
C THR A 118 1.30 -4.95 -0.55
N GLY A 119 1.32 -6.01 -1.35
CA GLY A 119 0.20 -6.38 -2.21
C GLY A 119 -0.95 -6.98 -1.41
N ARG A 120 -2.18 -6.77 -1.87
CA ARG A 120 -3.39 -7.34 -1.27
C ARG A 120 -4.60 -7.16 -2.15
N ASN A 121 -5.65 -7.90 -1.87
CA ASN A 121 -6.96 -7.71 -2.47
C ASN A 121 -7.90 -7.06 -1.46
N ALA A 122 -8.92 -6.35 -1.97
CA ALA A 122 -9.97 -5.76 -1.14
C ALA A 122 -11.31 -5.81 -1.87
N ASP A 123 -12.28 -6.47 -1.26
CA ASP A 123 -13.69 -6.40 -1.67
C ASP A 123 -14.36 -5.31 -0.85
N THR A 124 -15.06 -4.38 -1.53
CA THR A 124 -15.84 -3.34 -0.87
C THR A 124 -17.31 -3.60 -1.00
N TYR A 125 -18.04 -3.33 0.06
CA TYR A 125 -19.47 -3.56 0.14
C TYR A 125 -20.20 -2.27 0.45
N ARG A 126 -21.28 -2.03 -0.27
CA ARG A 126 -22.25 -0.99 0.01
C ARG A 126 -23.36 -1.57 0.86
N ASN A 127 -23.51 -1.07 2.07
CA ASN A 127 -24.50 -1.52 3.02
C ASN A 127 -25.56 -0.44 3.21
N LEU A 128 -26.83 -0.81 3.05
CA LEU A 128 -27.98 0.05 3.28
C LEU A 128 -28.62 -0.28 4.61
N TYR A 129 -28.91 0.75 5.39
CA TYR A 129 -29.53 0.65 6.70
C TYR A 129 -30.81 1.46 6.73
N ASP A 130 -31.87 0.92 7.38
CA ASP A 130 -33.12 1.63 7.62
C ASP A 130 -32.98 2.70 8.73
N GLY A 131 -34.10 3.43 8.99
CA GLY A 131 -34.15 4.45 10.04
C GLY A 131 -33.91 3.92 11.45
N ASP A 132 -34.13 2.63 11.70
CA ASP A 132 -33.91 1.94 13.00
C ASP A 132 -32.46 1.41 13.10
N GLY A 133 -31.68 1.51 12.05
CA GLY A 133 -30.28 1.06 12.00
C GLY A 133 -30.12 -0.43 11.66
N ASN A 134 -31.16 -1.09 11.15
CA ASN A 134 -31.07 -2.48 10.70
C ASN A 134 -30.48 -2.52 9.28
N LEU A 135 -29.66 -3.54 9.01
CA LEU A 135 -29.09 -3.79 7.69
C LEU A 135 -30.21 -4.29 6.74
N VAL A 136 -30.53 -3.51 5.72
CA VAL A 136 -31.51 -3.85 4.69
C VAL A 136 -30.88 -4.63 3.54
N SER A 137 -29.68 -4.20 3.10
CA SER A 137 -28.94 -4.91 2.05
C SER A 137 -27.45 -4.68 2.18
N SER A 138 -26.68 -5.63 1.65
CA SER A 138 -25.22 -5.57 1.51
C SER A 138 -24.87 -6.04 0.10
N THR A 139 -24.29 -5.17 -0.72
CA THR A 139 -23.96 -5.46 -2.12
C THR A 139 -22.47 -5.27 -2.34
N LEU A 140 -21.82 -6.21 -3.04
CA LEU A 140 -20.45 -6.07 -3.49
C LEU A 140 -20.37 -4.90 -4.48
N GLU A 141 -19.62 -3.87 -4.13
CA GLU A 141 -19.41 -2.68 -4.96
C GLU A 141 -18.25 -2.88 -5.92
N THR A 142 -17.09 -3.26 -5.40
CA THR A 142 -15.89 -3.52 -6.21
C THR A 142 -14.99 -4.58 -5.59
N THR A 143 -14.26 -5.30 -6.45
CA THR A 143 -13.10 -6.12 -6.09
C THR A 143 -11.84 -5.44 -6.59
N ASN A 144 -10.89 -5.20 -5.70
CA ASN A 144 -9.67 -4.46 -5.95
C ASN A 144 -8.45 -5.36 -5.75
N LYS A 145 -7.40 -5.12 -6.56
CA LYS A 145 -6.14 -5.86 -6.46
C LYS A 145 -4.98 -4.88 -6.47
N TYR A 146 -4.35 -4.67 -5.32
CA TYR A 146 -3.15 -3.85 -5.18
C TYR A 146 -1.91 -4.68 -5.38
N LYS A 147 -0.98 -4.18 -6.22
CA LYS A 147 0.27 -4.86 -6.52
C LYS A 147 1.25 -4.75 -5.35
N VAL A 148 2.09 -5.77 -5.21
CA VAL A 148 3.31 -5.68 -4.41
C VAL A 148 4.36 -4.88 -5.18
N ARG A 149 5.19 -4.11 -4.47
CA ARG A 149 6.38 -3.46 -4.99
C ARG A 149 7.52 -3.59 -3.98
N GLU A 150 8.65 -4.04 -4.43
CA GLU A 150 9.86 -4.15 -3.59
C GLU A 150 10.29 -2.79 -3.03
N ARG A 151 10.91 -2.82 -1.86
CA ARG A 151 11.62 -1.69 -1.30
C ARG A 151 13.06 -1.71 -1.81
N ILE A 152 13.54 -0.58 -2.34
CA ILE A 152 14.93 -0.45 -2.78
C ILE A 152 15.67 0.43 -1.80
N LEU A 153 16.75 -0.10 -1.25
CA LEU A 153 17.71 0.61 -0.41
C LEU A 153 19.01 0.79 -1.19
N LEU A 154 19.49 2.03 -1.27
CA LEU A 154 20.71 2.41 -1.97
C LEU A 154 21.87 2.40 -0.99
N VAL A 155 23.00 1.79 -1.39
CA VAL A 155 24.23 1.65 -0.59
C VAL A 155 25.44 2.10 -1.38
N ASN A 156 26.46 2.61 -0.68
CA ASN A 156 27.71 2.99 -1.32
C ASN A 156 28.46 1.73 -1.87
N PRO A 157 29.16 1.81 -3.02
CA PRO A 157 30.00 0.72 -3.53
C PRO A 157 30.99 0.15 -2.51
N ALA A 158 31.53 0.99 -1.61
CA ALA A 158 32.46 0.55 -0.57
C ALA A 158 31.81 -0.35 0.50
N ASP A 159 30.49 -0.24 0.68
CA ASP A 159 29.74 -0.99 1.69
C ASP A 159 28.96 -2.17 1.08
N ALA A 160 28.97 -2.32 -0.25
CA ALA A 160 28.11 -3.24 -1.01
C ALA A 160 28.20 -4.70 -0.50
N ASN A 161 29.38 -5.17 -0.12
CA ASN A 161 29.61 -6.53 0.37
C ASN A 161 28.82 -6.85 1.65
N GLN A 162 28.54 -5.85 2.49
CA GLN A 162 27.74 -6.01 3.72
C GLN A 162 26.27 -6.35 3.41
N TYR A 163 25.86 -6.04 2.19
CA TYR A 163 24.47 -6.21 1.70
C TYR A 163 24.37 -7.29 0.61
N GLY A 164 25.41 -8.14 0.49
CA GLY A 164 25.41 -9.23 -0.48
C GLY A 164 25.67 -8.82 -1.93
N LEU A 165 26.27 -7.65 -2.15
CA LEU A 165 26.58 -7.12 -3.47
C LEU A 165 28.09 -6.86 -3.63
N ASN A 166 28.60 -6.95 -4.86
CA ASN A 166 29.89 -6.38 -5.25
C ASN A 166 29.74 -4.87 -5.51
N ALA A 167 30.85 -4.16 -5.59
CA ALA A 167 30.87 -2.72 -5.85
C ALA A 167 30.23 -2.31 -7.18
N ASP A 168 30.08 -3.22 -8.13
CA ASP A 168 29.39 -3.05 -9.40
C ASP A 168 27.89 -3.39 -9.35
N GLY A 169 27.38 -3.79 -8.16
CA GLY A 169 25.98 -4.16 -7.94
C GLY A 169 25.66 -5.62 -8.27
N THR A 170 26.62 -6.43 -8.71
CA THR A 170 26.40 -7.87 -8.91
C THR A 170 26.32 -8.61 -7.57
N PRO A 171 25.66 -9.78 -7.49
CA PRO A 171 25.61 -10.58 -6.25
C PRO A 171 27.01 -10.93 -5.74
N TYR A 172 27.27 -10.69 -4.45
CA TYR A 172 28.51 -11.06 -3.78
C TYR A 172 28.40 -12.47 -3.22
N THR A 173 29.38 -13.31 -3.57
CA THR A 173 29.53 -14.65 -2.99
C THR A 173 30.74 -14.60 -2.04
N PRO A 174 30.58 -14.76 -0.70
CA PRO A 174 31.70 -14.82 0.21
C PRO A 174 32.65 -15.96 -0.16
N PRO A 175 33.97 -15.78 0.01
CA PRO A 175 34.93 -16.88 -0.12
C PRO A 175 34.50 -18.04 0.78
N ALA A 176 34.63 -19.27 0.28
CA ALA A 176 34.40 -20.45 1.11
C ALA A 176 35.27 -20.37 2.37
N ALA A 177 34.68 -20.60 3.54
CA ALA A 177 35.40 -20.59 4.80
C ALA A 177 36.57 -21.60 4.71
N THR A 178 37.79 -21.12 4.92
CA THR A 178 38.95 -22.00 5.01
C THR A 178 38.73 -22.95 6.18
N PRO A 179 38.80 -24.28 6.00
CA PRO A 179 38.55 -25.20 7.09
C PRO A 179 39.56 -24.88 8.22
N THR A 180 39.04 -24.60 9.41
CA THR A 180 39.87 -24.44 10.63
C THR A 180 40.71 -25.71 10.78
N PRO A 181 42.06 -25.61 10.91
CA PRO A 181 42.89 -26.80 11.14
C PRO A 181 42.35 -27.55 12.35
N ALA A 182 42.14 -28.86 12.19
CA ALA A 182 41.75 -29.73 13.29
C ALA A 182 42.78 -29.59 14.44
N ALA A 183 42.28 -29.34 15.65
CA ALA A 183 43.15 -29.28 16.82
C ALA A 183 43.97 -30.59 16.91
N THR A 184 45.31 -30.46 16.92
CA THR A 184 46.20 -31.59 17.09
C THR A 184 45.91 -32.22 18.46
N PRO A 185 45.65 -33.53 18.56
CA PRO A 185 45.38 -34.16 19.85
C PRO A 185 46.61 -34.04 20.75
N THR A 186 46.40 -33.48 21.93
CA THR A 186 47.42 -33.42 22.98
C THR A 186 47.81 -34.85 23.38
N PRO A 187 49.11 -35.21 23.39
CA PRO A 187 49.51 -36.56 23.79
C PRO A 187 49.12 -36.81 25.25
N SER A 188 48.38 -37.89 25.48
CA SER A 188 48.01 -38.35 26.82
C SER A 188 49.29 -38.79 27.58
N ALA A 189 49.55 -38.21 28.75
CA ALA A 189 50.61 -38.61 29.60
C ALA A 189 50.39 -40.06 30.05
N SER A 190 51.34 -40.94 29.68
CA SER A 190 51.38 -42.31 30.18
C SER A 190 51.87 -42.28 31.65
N THR A 191 51.02 -42.73 32.57
CA THR A 191 51.41 -43.03 33.95
C THR A 191 52.17 -44.36 33.96
N ALA A 192 53.45 -44.33 34.36
CA ALA A 192 54.25 -45.56 34.63
C ALA A 192 53.76 -46.20 35.95
N PRO A 193 53.71 -47.55 36.03
CA PRO A 193 53.38 -48.22 37.27
C PRO A 193 54.58 -48.25 38.19
N ALA A 194 54.36 -48.21 39.53
CA ALA A 194 55.31 -48.38 40.62
C ALA A 194 55.67 -49.84 40.83
#